data_3e0b1192530b431bb9cea02aa0e56070
#
_entry.id   3e0b1192530b431bb9cea02aa0e56070
#
_cell.length_a   1.000
_cell.length_b   1.000
_cell.length_c   1.000
_cell.angle_alpha   90.00
_cell.angle_beta   90.00
_cell.angle_gamma   90.00
#
_symmetry.space_group_name_H-M   'P 1'
#
loop_
_entity.id
_entity.type
_entity.pdbx_description
1 polymer ?
#
loop_
_entity_poly.entity_id
_entity_poly.type
_entity_poly.pdbx_seq_one_letter_code
_entity_poly.pdbx_strand_id
1 'polypeptide(L)'
;LNLKDELKMLRVIRRIKETAPVKVVANFLGAHAVGREYAGRQAEYVDHIINDMLPTVAEEGLADFIDVFCDEGFFTPDETRRLLQAGAKYGLRGKIHGEELAVSGGVEVGVECNALSVDHLEAMDNHDIELLKDAETMPTALPGTSFFLNMPFAPGRKMIDAGLPMAIASDYNPGSTPSGDMKFAVSLACIKMRLMPAEAINAATINSAYAMGLSEEYGSITVGKVANFYITDPIPSIDFIPYAYTTPII
;
A
#
# COMPACT_ATOMS: atom_id res chain seq x y z
N LEU A 1 1.76 -8.09 17.74
CA LEU A 1 0.61 -7.24 18.02
C LEU A 1 -0.41 -7.99 18.86
N ASN A 2 -1.32 -7.32 19.53
CA ASN A 2 -2.39 -7.94 20.33
C ASN A 2 -3.73 -7.26 20.05
N LEU A 3 -4.82 -7.96 20.28
CA LEU A 3 -6.19 -7.48 20.00
C LEU A 3 -6.47 -6.10 20.61
N LYS A 4 -6.08 -5.88 21.86
CA LYS A 4 -6.36 -4.62 22.58
C LYS A 4 -5.72 -3.42 21.89
N ASP A 5 -4.47 -3.53 21.47
CA ASP A 5 -3.73 -2.42 20.86
C ASP A 5 -4.18 -2.19 19.42
N GLU A 6 -4.46 -3.26 18.65
CA GLU A 6 -5.06 -3.16 17.33
C GLU A 6 -6.40 -2.41 17.34
N LEU A 7 -7.31 -2.83 18.21
CA LEU A 7 -8.60 -2.16 18.36
C LEU A 7 -8.45 -0.70 18.81
N LYS A 8 -7.49 -0.41 19.70
CA LYS A 8 -7.20 0.96 20.12
C LYS A 8 -6.77 1.82 18.94
N MET A 9 -5.84 1.33 18.12
CA MET A 9 -5.36 2.05 16.93
C MET A 9 -6.50 2.29 15.94
N LEU A 10 -7.26 1.26 15.58
CA LEU A 10 -8.38 1.36 14.65
C LEU A 10 -9.48 2.30 15.15
N ARG A 11 -9.78 2.32 16.44
CA ARG A 11 -10.73 3.26 17.03
C ARG A 11 -10.23 4.71 16.98
N VAL A 12 -8.92 4.93 17.10
CA VAL A 12 -8.31 6.26 16.88
C VAL A 12 -8.44 6.66 15.41
N ILE A 13 -8.16 5.75 14.48
CA ILE A 13 -8.33 6.01 13.03
C ILE A 13 -9.78 6.36 12.72
N ARG A 14 -10.76 5.66 13.27
CA ARG A 14 -12.19 6.02 13.13
C ARG A 14 -12.48 7.45 13.55
N ARG A 15 -11.95 7.90 14.69
CA ARG A 15 -12.10 9.30 15.12
C ARG A 15 -11.41 10.28 14.16
N ILE A 16 -10.25 9.93 13.63
CA ILE A 16 -9.56 10.74 12.61
C ILE A 16 -10.41 10.85 11.35
N LYS A 17 -11.01 9.75 10.88
CA LYS A 17 -11.94 9.76 9.73
C LYS A 17 -13.07 10.78 9.89
N GLU A 18 -13.58 10.96 11.12
CA GLU A 18 -14.70 11.86 11.43
C GLU A 18 -14.27 13.33 11.51
N THR A 19 -13.01 13.62 11.80
CA THR A 19 -12.54 14.97 12.18
C THR A 19 -11.50 15.56 11.23
N ALA A 20 -10.77 14.70 10.48
CA ALA A 20 -9.71 15.17 9.58
C ALA A 20 -10.27 15.81 8.30
N PRO A 21 -9.61 16.86 7.78
CA PRO A 21 -10.01 17.48 6.52
C PRO A 21 -9.60 16.67 5.29
N VAL A 22 -8.99 15.49 5.49
CA VAL A 22 -8.54 14.57 4.44
C VAL A 22 -9.31 13.26 4.49
N LYS A 23 -9.42 12.57 3.35
CA LYS A 23 -10.00 11.23 3.32
C LYS A 23 -9.04 10.25 3.99
N VAL A 24 -9.56 9.46 4.91
CA VAL A 24 -8.82 8.43 5.65
C VAL A 24 -9.44 7.08 5.39
N VAL A 25 -8.62 6.09 5.08
CA VAL A 25 -9.00 4.70 4.88
C VAL A 25 -8.24 3.85 5.89
N ALA A 26 -8.90 2.87 6.51
CA ALA A 26 -8.33 2.06 7.59
C ALA A 26 -8.00 0.65 7.10
N ASN A 27 -6.74 0.23 7.26
CA ASN A 27 -6.33 -1.16 7.09
C ASN A 27 -6.29 -1.85 8.45
N PHE A 28 -6.87 -3.04 8.55
CA PHE A 28 -6.60 -3.95 9.67
C PHE A 28 -5.34 -4.73 9.34
N LEU A 29 -4.24 -4.41 10.01
CA LEU A 29 -2.90 -5.00 9.79
C LEU A 29 -2.44 -5.82 11.02
N GLY A 30 -3.32 -6.65 11.59
CA GLY A 30 -2.98 -7.57 12.67
C GLY A 30 -1.88 -8.58 12.28
N ALA A 31 -1.79 -8.89 10.99
CA ALA A 31 -0.80 -9.80 10.42
C ALA A 31 0.45 -9.09 9.86
N HIS A 32 0.98 -8.08 10.57
CA HIS A 32 2.29 -7.49 10.23
C HIS A 32 3.46 -8.25 10.87
N ALA A 33 3.28 -8.69 12.10
CA ALA A 33 4.26 -9.51 12.80
C ALA A 33 3.55 -10.36 13.87
N VAL A 34 4.11 -11.52 14.19
CA VAL A 34 3.57 -12.40 15.23
C VAL A 34 3.64 -11.70 16.58
N GLY A 35 2.52 -11.64 17.29
CA GLY A 35 2.43 -11.07 18.63
C GLY A 35 3.37 -11.78 19.60
N ARG A 36 3.98 -11.03 20.53
CA ARG A 36 4.97 -11.58 21.48
C ARG A 36 4.45 -12.78 22.28
N GLU A 37 3.16 -12.77 22.60
CA GLU A 37 2.49 -13.86 23.33
C GLU A 37 2.42 -15.18 22.53
N TYR A 38 2.58 -15.09 21.22
CA TYR A 38 2.55 -16.20 20.26
C TYR A 38 3.95 -16.53 19.68
N ALA A 39 5.02 -16.04 20.28
CA ALA A 39 6.38 -16.31 19.79
C ALA A 39 6.60 -17.82 19.59
N GLY A 40 6.99 -18.24 18.37
CA GLY A 40 7.15 -19.64 17.99
C GLY A 40 5.83 -20.42 17.73
N ARG A 41 4.67 -19.75 17.76
CA ARG A 41 3.34 -20.34 17.55
C ARG A 41 2.54 -19.55 16.51
N GLN A 42 3.15 -19.33 15.33
CA GLN A 42 2.58 -18.47 14.28
C GLN A 42 1.21 -18.97 13.80
N ALA A 43 1.03 -20.29 13.62
CA ALA A 43 -0.26 -20.85 13.21
C ALA A 43 -1.39 -20.53 14.22
N GLU A 44 -1.10 -20.59 15.52
CA GLU A 44 -2.07 -20.22 16.57
C GLU A 44 -2.37 -18.71 16.53
N TYR A 45 -1.37 -17.87 16.18
CA TYR A 45 -1.58 -16.44 16.01
C TYR A 45 -2.47 -16.12 14.80
N VAL A 46 -2.29 -16.81 13.69
CA VAL A 46 -3.17 -16.70 12.52
C VAL A 46 -4.60 -17.10 12.90
N ASP A 47 -4.78 -18.20 13.63
CA ASP A 47 -6.09 -18.62 14.12
C ASP A 47 -6.71 -17.58 15.07
N HIS A 48 -5.91 -16.95 15.95
CA HIS A 48 -6.36 -15.88 16.82
C HIS A 48 -6.80 -14.63 16.02
N ILE A 49 -6.06 -14.24 14.98
CA ILE A 49 -6.48 -13.13 14.09
C ILE A 49 -7.85 -13.45 13.48
N ILE A 50 -8.02 -14.67 12.94
CA ILE A 50 -9.23 -15.05 12.21
C ILE A 50 -10.44 -15.18 13.16
N ASN A 51 -10.26 -15.80 14.33
CA ASN A 51 -11.38 -16.19 15.19
C ASN A 51 -11.74 -15.15 16.25
N ASP A 52 -10.79 -14.31 16.67
CA ASP A 52 -10.99 -13.36 17.78
C ASP A 52 -10.84 -11.89 17.35
N MET A 53 -9.76 -11.55 16.60
CA MET A 53 -9.50 -10.16 16.23
C MET A 53 -10.43 -9.68 15.12
N LEU A 54 -10.48 -10.40 14.02
CA LEU A 54 -11.22 -10.02 12.82
C LEU A 54 -12.75 -9.89 13.05
N PRO A 55 -13.42 -10.83 13.78
CA PRO A 55 -14.83 -10.65 14.12
C PRO A 55 -15.11 -9.36 14.89
N THR A 56 -14.25 -9.02 15.86
CA THR A 56 -14.40 -7.79 16.65
C THR A 56 -14.19 -6.54 15.81
N VAL A 57 -13.19 -6.53 14.92
CA VAL A 57 -12.93 -5.44 13.97
C VAL A 57 -14.12 -5.23 13.05
N ALA A 58 -14.70 -6.31 12.55
CA ALA A 58 -15.85 -6.29 11.65
C ALA A 58 -17.14 -5.86 12.36
N GLU A 59 -17.41 -6.36 13.58
CA GLU A 59 -18.60 -5.99 14.37
C GLU A 59 -18.63 -4.49 14.68
N GLU A 60 -17.47 -3.89 14.98
CA GLU A 60 -17.36 -2.45 15.23
C GLU A 60 -17.24 -1.61 13.95
N GLY A 61 -17.10 -2.22 12.77
CA GLY A 61 -16.93 -1.50 11.49
C GLY A 61 -15.67 -0.64 11.46
N LEU A 62 -14.53 -1.16 11.97
CA LEU A 62 -13.32 -0.37 12.20
C LEU A 62 -12.38 -0.30 11.00
N ALA A 63 -12.46 -1.23 10.06
CA ALA A 63 -11.54 -1.33 8.94
C ALA A 63 -12.27 -1.33 7.58
N ASP A 64 -11.61 -0.79 6.57
CA ASP A 64 -12.05 -0.83 5.18
C ASP A 64 -11.39 -2.00 4.43
N PHE A 65 -10.17 -2.37 4.84
CA PHE A 65 -9.35 -3.43 4.24
C PHE A 65 -8.72 -4.33 5.31
N ILE A 66 -8.36 -5.56 4.91
CA ILE A 66 -7.46 -6.43 5.65
C ILE A 66 -6.11 -6.45 4.94
N ASP A 67 -5.02 -6.39 5.71
CA ASP A 67 -3.66 -6.31 5.19
C ASP A 67 -2.76 -7.35 5.86
N VAL A 68 -1.82 -7.93 5.11
CA VAL A 68 -0.93 -9.00 5.57
C VAL A 68 0.49 -8.75 5.05
N PHE A 69 1.48 -8.91 5.91
CA PHE A 69 2.88 -8.93 5.50
C PHE A 69 3.28 -10.34 5.06
N CYS A 70 3.22 -10.59 3.77
CA CYS A 70 3.55 -11.85 3.12
C CYS A 70 4.98 -11.80 2.60
N ASP A 71 5.95 -12.20 3.41
CA ASP A 71 7.36 -12.19 2.99
C ASP A 71 8.20 -13.19 3.79
N GLU A 72 9.45 -13.39 3.38
CA GLU A 72 10.38 -14.28 4.06
C GLU A 72 10.58 -13.87 5.53
N GLY A 73 10.32 -14.81 6.44
CA GLY A 73 10.39 -14.57 7.89
C GLY A 73 9.13 -13.95 8.50
N PHE A 74 8.09 -13.67 7.71
CA PHE A 74 6.80 -13.16 8.14
C PHE A 74 5.68 -14.18 7.85
N PHE A 75 4.57 -13.78 7.24
CA PHE A 75 3.48 -14.71 6.95
C PHE A 75 3.68 -15.37 5.59
N THR A 76 3.39 -16.67 5.52
CA THR A 76 3.48 -17.46 4.30
C THR A 76 2.33 -17.16 3.34
N PRO A 77 2.44 -17.48 2.03
CA PRO A 77 1.32 -17.38 1.08
C PRO A 77 0.06 -18.12 1.54
N ASP A 78 0.19 -19.31 2.14
CA ASP A 78 -0.96 -20.07 2.63
C ASP A 78 -1.65 -19.39 3.83
N GLU A 79 -0.88 -18.85 4.77
CA GLU A 79 -1.42 -18.08 5.90
C GLU A 79 -2.07 -16.80 5.40
N THR A 80 -1.44 -16.09 4.45
CA THR A 80 -1.96 -14.90 3.80
C THR A 80 -3.29 -15.19 3.12
N ARG A 81 -3.37 -16.25 2.32
CA ARG A 81 -4.61 -16.70 1.67
C ARG A 81 -5.74 -16.92 2.68
N ARG A 82 -5.45 -17.62 3.79
CA ARG A 82 -6.42 -17.87 4.87
C ARG A 82 -6.93 -16.57 5.49
N LEU A 83 -6.04 -15.62 5.77
CA LEU A 83 -6.36 -14.32 6.35
C LEU A 83 -7.22 -13.48 5.41
N LEU A 84 -6.84 -13.36 4.14
CA LEU A 84 -7.59 -12.60 3.15
C LEU A 84 -8.98 -13.20 2.89
N GLN A 85 -9.09 -14.52 2.80
CA GLN A 85 -10.38 -15.22 2.66
C GLN A 85 -11.26 -15.05 3.91
N ALA A 86 -10.67 -14.98 5.10
CA ALA A 86 -11.41 -14.67 6.32
C ALA A 86 -11.93 -13.22 6.31
N GLY A 87 -11.10 -12.27 5.92
CA GLY A 87 -11.51 -10.85 5.76
C GLY A 87 -12.63 -10.66 4.75
N ALA A 88 -12.57 -11.36 3.63
CA ALA A 88 -13.58 -11.31 2.59
C ALA A 88 -14.99 -11.70 3.08
N LYS A 89 -15.10 -12.60 4.07
CA LYS A 89 -16.39 -12.95 4.70
C LYS A 89 -17.06 -11.79 5.40
N TYR A 90 -16.29 -10.78 5.78
CA TYR A 90 -16.76 -9.54 6.42
C TYR A 90 -16.76 -8.34 5.46
N GLY A 91 -16.55 -8.59 4.16
CA GLY A 91 -16.52 -7.53 3.14
C GLY A 91 -15.21 -6.73 3.10
N LEU A 92 -14.16 -7.16 3.79
CA LEU A 92 -12.85 -6.52 3.77
C LEU A 92 -12.06 -7.06 2.56
N ARG A 93 -11.76 -6.20 1.58
CA ARG A 93 -10.87 -6.55 0.47
C ARG A 93 -9.43 -6.60 0.96
N GLY A 94 -8.62 -7.49 0.40
CA GLY A 94 -7.23 -7.68 0.81
C GLY A 94 -6.31 -6.58 0.28
N LYS A 95 -5.27 -6.29 1.05
CA LYS A 95 -4.02 -5.64 0.66
C LYS A 95 -2.87 -6.50 1.17
N ILE A 96 -1.69 -6.37 0.58
CA ILE A 96 -0.54 -7.19 0.95
C ILE A 96 0.73 -6.31 0.94
N HIS A 97 1.57 -6.44 1.98
CA HIS A 97 2.98 -6.10 1.88
C HIS A 97 3.69 -7.34 1.33
N GLY A 98 4.33 -7.26 0.19
CA GLY A 98 4.92 -8.44 -0.46
C GLY A 98 6.10 -8.10 -1.34
N GLU A 99 6.96 -9.10 -1.55
CA GLU A 99 8.19 -8.99 -2.32
C GLU A 99 9.07 -7.80 -1.87
N GLU A 100 9.06 -7.48 -0.59
CA GLU A 100 9.92 -6.45 0.00
C GLU A 100 11.34 -6.99 0.20
N LEU A 101 11.44 -8.19 0.80
CA LEU A 101 12.72 -8.80 1.19
C LEU A 101 13.15 -9.90 0.21
N ALA A 102 12.18 -10.66 -0.32
CA ALA A 102 12.42 -11.78 -1.24
C ALA A 102 11.21 -11.97 -2.18
N VAL A 103 11.40 -12.77 -3.24
CA VAL A 103 10.27 -13.31 -4.03
C VAL A 103 9.59 -14.37 -3.17
N SER A 104 8.53 -14.00 -2.49
CA SER A 104 7.91 -14.80 -1.42
C SER A 104 6.49 -15.30 -1.74
N GLY A 105 5.96 -14.95 -2.92
CA GLY A 105 4.63 -15.36 -3.39
C GLY A 105 3.49 -14.45 -2.94
N GLY A 106 3.80 -13.25 -2.44
CA GLY A 106 2.81 -12.24 -2.05
C GLY A 106 2.01 -11.73 -3.25
N VAL A 107 2.67 -11.52 -4.40
CA VAL A 107 2.00 -11.13 -5.65
C VAL A 107 1.05 -12.23 -6.11
N GLU A 108 1.50 -13.50 -6.14
CA GLU A 108 0.68 -14.63 -6.58
C GLU A 108 -0.59 -14.75 -5.74
N VAL A 109 -0.45 -14.76 -4.40
CA VAL A 109 -1.61 -14.85 -3.51
C VAL A 109 -2.48 -13.60 -3.56
N GLY A 110 -1.90 -12.42 -3.82
CA GLY A 110 -2.62 -11.18 -4.03
C GLY A 110 -3.55 -11.23 -5.24
N VAL A 111 -3.03 -11.72 -6.36
CA VAL A 111 -3.81 -11.93 -7.59
C VAL A 111 -4.89 -12.99 -7.38
N GLU A 112 -4.54 -14.14 -6.80
CA GLU A 112 -5.50 -15.22 -6.50
C GLU A 112 -6.67 -14.76 -5.62
N CYS A 113 -6.41 -13.93 -4.62
CA CYS A 113 -7.41 -13.43 -3.68
C CYS A 113 -8.06 -12.11 -4.13
N ASN A 114 -7.75 -11.62 -5.33
CA ASN A 114 -8.23 -10.33 -5.83
C ASN A 114 -7.96 -9.18 -4.84
N ALA A 115 -6.76 -9.15 -4.29
CA ALA A 115 -6.32 -8.06 -3.43
C ALA A 115 -6.38 -6.72 -4.19
N LEU A 116 -6.66 -5.64 -3.48
CA LEU A 116 -6.71 -4.30 -4.10
C LEU A 116 -5.32 -3.84 -4.53
N SER A 117 -4.32 -4.11 -3.70
CA SER A 117 -2.92 -3.83 -4.04
C SER A 117 -1.96 -4.85 -3.40
N VAL A 118 -0.77 -4.95 -3.99
CA VAL A 118 0.42 -5.50 -3.35
C VAL A 118 1.44 -4.38 -3.28
N ASP A 119 1.89 -4.09 -2.08
CA ASP A 119 2.70 -2.94 -1.74
C ASP A 119 4.16 -3.39 -1.48
N HIS A 120 5.16 -2.52 -1.70
CA HIS A 120 6.61 -2.71 -1.68
C HIS A 120 7.22 -3.15 -3.01
N LEU A 121 7.34 -4.43 -3.29
CA LEU A 121 7.77 -4.99 -4.58
C LEU A 121 9.25 -4.78 -4.92
N GLU A 122 10.12 -4.54 -3.93
CA GLU A 122 11.56 -4.33 -4.12
C GLU A 122 12.26 -5.56 -4.76
N ALA A 123 11.81 -6.76 -4.37
CA ALA A 123 12.34 -8.05 -4.84
C ALA A 123 11.56 -8.65 -6.02
N MET A 124 10.47 -7.99 -6.48
CA MET A 124 9.61 -8.45 -7.56
C MET A 124 10.39 -8.92 -8.79
N ASP A 125 10.00 -10.05 -9.35
CA ASP A 125 10.61 -10.63 -10.54
C ASP A 125 9.73 -10.50 -11.81
N ASN A 126 10.15 -11.13 -12.91
CA ASN A 126 9.40 -11.07 -14.17
C ASN A 126 8.13 -11.94 -14.13
N HIS A 127 8.09 -12.98 -13.31
CA HIS A 127 6.90 -13.81 -13.15
C HIS A 127 5.77 -13.02 -12.48
N ASP A 128 6.09 -12.26 -11.45
CA ASP A 128 5.13 -11.38 -10.77
C ASP A 128 4.54 -10.33 -11.71
N ILE A 129 5.41 -9.75 -12.58
CA ILE A 129 4.95 -8.81 -13.62
C ILE A 129 3.94 -9.47 -14.56
N GLU A 130 4.19 -10.70 -15.01
CA GLU A 130 3.25 -11.42 -15.88
C GLU A 130 1.93 -11.73 -15.17
N LEU A 131 1.95 -12.12 -13.88
CA LEU A 131 0.74 -12.38 -13.10
C LEU A 131 -0.15 -11.14 -12.97
N LEU A 132 0.44 -9.96 -12.84
CA LEU A 132 -0.29 -8.72 -12.65
C LEU A 132 -0.92 -8.16 -13.93
N LYS A 133 -0.50 -8.61 -15.13
CA LYS A 133 -0.99 -8.04 -16.41
C LYS A 133 -2.50 -8.15 -16.60
N ASP A 134 -3.08 -9.25 -16.17
CA ASP A 134 -4.51 -9.54 -16.32
C ASP A 134 -5.27 -9.42 -14.99
N ALA A 135 -4.62 -8.84 -13.96
CA ALA A 135 -5.18 -8.69 -12.63
C ALA A 135 -5.71 -7.27 -12.37
N GLU A 136 -6.69 -7.17 -11.49
CA GLU A 136 -7.17 -5.88 -10.94
C GLU A 136 -6.33 -5.41 -9.73
N THR A 137 -5.33 -6.17 -9.33
CA THR A 137 -4.45 -5.87 -8.21
C THR A 137 -3.43 -4.80 -8.60
N MET A 138 -3.42 -3.67 -7.88
CA MET A 138 -2.51 -2.56 -8.16
C MET A 138 -1.13 -2.81 -7.55
N PRO A 139 -0.06 -2.94 -8.34
CA PRO A 139 1.30 -2.90 -7.81
C PRO A 139 1.61 -1.50 -7.27
N THR A 140 2.02 -1.43 -6.00
CA THR A 140 2.28 -0.16 -5.31
C THR A 140 3.69 -0.13 -4.77
N ALA A 141 4.55 0.73 -5.29
CA ALA A 141 5.91 0.88 -4.80
C ALA A 141 6.03 1.95 -3.71
N LEU A 142 6.98 1.73 -2.80
CA LEU A 142 7.24 2.58 -1.65
C LEU A 142 8.68 3.14 -1.69
N PRO A 143 8.98 4.05 -2.64
CA PRO A 143 10.36 4.48 -2.92
C PRO A 143 11.03 5.20 -1.74
N GLY A 144 10.24 5.74 -0.81
CA GLY A 144 10.74 6.33 0.43
C GLY A 144 11.39 5.30 1.35
N THR A 145 10.77 4.13 1.47
CA THR A 145 11.26 2.99 2.25
C THR A 145 12.57 2.45 1.67
N SER A 146 12.58 2.15 0.38
CA SER A 146 13.80 1.69 -0.32
C SER A 146 14.96 2.69 -0.14
N PHE A 147 14.67 4.01 -0.20
CA PHE A 147 15.66 5.06 0.01
C PHE A 147 16.19 5.08 1.45
N PHE A 148 15.29 5.11 2.43
CA PHE A 148 15.68 5.29 3.84
C PHE A 148 16.41 4.07 4.41
N LEU A 149 15.96 2.86 4.03
CA LEU A 149 16.56 1.60 4.46
C LEU A 149 17.74 1.15 3.57
N ASN A 150 18.06 1.93 2.52
CA ASN A 150 19.11 1.59 1.56
C ASN A 150 18.89 0.22 0.89
N MET A 151 17.65 -0.07 0.52
CA MET A 151 17.24 -1.28 -0.17
C MET A 151 17.25 -1.08 -1.70
N PRO A 152 17.17 -2.15 -2.50
CA PRO A 152 16.80 -2.06 -3.91
C PRO A 152 15.47 -1.29 -4.08
N PHE A 153 15.24 -0.74 -5.26
CA PHE A 153 13.95 -0.12 -5.59
C PHE A 153 13.11 -1.08 -6.43
N ALA A 154 11.82 -1.06 -6.22
CA ALA A 154 10.88 -1.80 -7.07
C ALA A 154 11.15 -1.52 -8.57
N PRO A 155 11.01 -2.52 -9.47
CA PRO A 155 11.42 -2.43 -10.87
C PRO A 155 10.43 -1.61 -11.72
N GLY A 156 10.18 -0.34 -11.34
CA GLY A 156 9.15 0.51 -11.92
C GLY A 156 9.21 0.62 -13.44
N ARG A 157 10.41 0.83 -14.02
CA ARG A 157 10.53 0.90 -15.49
C ARG A 157 10.06 -0.40 -16.17
N LYS A 158 10.40 -1.57 -15.61
CA LYS A 158 9.96 -2.86 -16.15
C LYS A 158 8.45 -3.03 -16.09
N MET A 159 7.82 -2.63 -14.97
CA MET A 159 6.37 -2.67 -14.82
C MET A 159 5.68 -1.80 -15.88
N ILE A 160 6.10 -0.55 -16.03
CA ILE A 160 5.52 0.37 -17.03
C ILE A 160 5.75 -0.13 -18.46
N ASP A 161 6.96 -0.61 -18.79
CA ASP A 161 7.25 -1.14 -20.13
C ASP A 161 6.45 -2.43 -20.43
N ALA A 162 6.08 -3.19 -19.41
CA ALA A 162 5.17 -4.32 -19.52
C ALA A 162 3.68 -3.94 -19.65
N GLY A 163 3.37 -2.63 -19.55
CA GLY A 163 2.00 -2.09 -19.65
C GLY A 163 1.22 -2.11 -18.34
N LEU A 164 1.87 -2.37 -17.19
CA LEU A 164 1.20 -2.33 -15.90
C LEU A 164 0.95 -0.90 -15.45
N PRO A 165 -0.24 -0.59 -14.92
CA PRO A 165 -0.39 0.55 -14.04
C PRO A 165 0.42 0.28 -12.76
N MET A 166 0.95 1.33 -12.13
CA MET A 166 1.53 1.21 -10.81
C MET A 166 1.19 2.43 -9.96
N ALA A 167 1.06 2.24 -8.67
CA ALA A 167 0.92 3.31 -7.69
C ALA A 167 2.24 3.55 -6.93
N ILE A 168 2.35 4.70 -6.29
CA ILE A 168 3.41 4.99 -5.31
C ILE A 168 2.79 5.58 -4.06
N ALA A 169 3.35 5.25 -2.90
CA ALA A 169 2.93 5.79 -1.61
C ALA A 169 4.14 6.21 -0.77
N SER A 170 3.88 6.93 0.31
CA SER A 170 4.96 7.41 1.18
C SER A 170 5.45 6.36 2.16
N ASP A 171 4.60 5.42 2.54
CA ASP A 171 4.86 4.50 3.66
C ASP A 171 5.29 5.25 4.95
N TYR A 172 4.67 6.41 5.22
CA TYR A 172 5.08 7.25 6.34
C TYR A 172 4.92 6.54 7.68
N ASN A 173 6.03 6.17 8.25
CA ASN A 173 6.12 5.58 9.58
C ASN A 173 7.52 5.84 10.21
N PRO A 174 7.66 5.77 11.54
CA PRO A 174 8.95 6.07 12.19
C PRO A 174 10.02 4.98 11.98
N GLY A 175 9.68 3.80 11.50
CA GLY A 175 10.60 2.67 11.34
C GLY A 175 11.33 2.67 9.99
N SER A 176 10.61 2.87 8.92
CA SER A 176 11.12 2.69 7.54
C SER A 176 11.08 3.95 6.68
N THR A 177 10.19 4.91 6.97
CA THR A 177 10.10 6.14 6.15
C THR A 177 9.61 7.32 6.99
N PRO A 178 10.49 8.08 7.65
CA PRO A 178 10.08 9.20 8.50
C PRO A 178 9.69 10.47 7.71
N SER A 179 9.31 10.34 6.44
CA SER A 179 8.88 11.43 5.57
C SER A 179 7.60 11.09 4.83
N GLY A 180 6.57 11.93 4.99
CA GLY A 180 5.33 11.86 4.22
C GLY A 180 5.32 12.70 2.95
N ASP A 181 6.47 13.22 2.50
CA ASP A 181 6.58 14.08 1.33
C ASP A 181 6.41 13.29 0.02
N MET A 182 5.21 13.31 -0.53
CA MET A 182 4.90 12.65 -1.80
C MET A 182 5.61 13.26 -3.01
N LYS A 183 6.01 14.55 -2.95
CA LYS A 183 6.83 15.13 -4.02
C LYS A 183 8.21 14.50 -4.05
N PHE A 184 8.78 14.21 -2.88
CA PHE A 184 10.04 13.46 -2.78
C PHE A 184 9.86 12.02 -3.29
N ALA A 185 8.75 11.34 -2.95
CA ALA A 185 8.45 10.02 -3.48
C ALA A 185 8.37 10.01 -5.02
N VAL A 186 7.70 11.00 -5.63
CA VAL A 186 7.65 11.20 -7.10
C VAL A 186 9.06 11.40 -7.66
N SER A 187 9.90 12.17 -6.99
CA SER A 187 11.30 12.40 -7.43
C SER A 187 12.12 11.10 -7.40
N LEU A 188 11.98 10.30 -6.33
CA LEU A 188 12.62 8.99 -6.23
C LEU A 188 12.12 8.03 -7.32
N ALA A 189 10.83 8.01 -7.61
CA ALA A 189 10.27 7.21 -8.69
C ALA A 189 10.90 7.57 -10.05
N CYS A 190 11.08 8.86 -10.34
CA CYS A 190 11.76 9.31 -11.56
C CYS A 190 13.25 8.92 -11.58
N ILE A 191 13.99 9.20 -10.50
CA ILE A 191 15.44 9.07 -10.47
C ILE A 191 15.87 7.62 -10.31
N LYS A 192 15.25 6.88 -9.40
CA LYS A 192 15.64 5.53 -9.01
C LYS A 192 14.89 4.44 -9.76
N MET A 193 13.59 4.61 -9.95
CA MET A 193 12.76 3.63 -10.65
C MET A 193 12.62 3.93 -12.14
N ARG A 194 13.18 5.06 -12.62
CA ARG A 194 13.23 5.49 -14.03
C ARG A 194 11.86 5.71 -14.67
N LEU A 195 10.91 6.18 -13.89
CA LEU A 195 9.63 6.65 -14.41
C LEU A 195 9.79 8.00 -15.10
N MET A 196 9.02 8.22 -16.17
CA MET A 196 8.84 9.56 -16.71
C MET A 196 8.04 10.41 -15.72
N PRO A 197 8.23 11.74 -15.67
CA PRO A 197 7.49 12.60 -14.75
C PRO A 197 5.98 12.41 -14.79
N ALA A 198 5.39 12.29 -15.97
CA ALA A 198 3.95 12.06 -16.14
C ALA A 198 3.51 10.70 -15.58
N GLU A 199 4.32 9.64 -15.76
CA GLU A 199 4.07 8.31 -15.20
C GLU A 199 4.10 8.35 -13.67
N ALA A 200 5.11 9.01 -13.08
CA ALA A 200 5.26 9.13 -11.64
C ALA A 200 4.13 9.97 -11.01
N ILE A 201 3.65 11.01 -11.69
CA ILE A 201 2.50 11.82 -11.24
C ILE A 201 1.21 10.99 -11.30
N ASN A 202 0.99 10.22 -12.38
CA ASN A 202 -0.15 9.30 -12.45
C ASN A 202 -0.08 8.23 -11.36
N ALA A 203 1.11 7.70 -11.09
CA ALA A 203 1.34 6.74 -10.00
C ALA A 203 0.98 7.34 -8.64
N ALA A 204 1.28 8.62 -8.38
CA ALA A 204 0.99 9.31 -7.12
C ALA A 204 -0.44 9.86 -7.02
N THR A 205 -1.25 9.80 -8.07
CA THR A 205 -2.58 10.40 -8.12
C THR A 205 -3.66 9.37 -8.43
N ILE A 206 -3.97 9.14 -9.70
CA ILE A 206 -5.10 8.27 -10.09
C ILE A 206 -4.87 6.81 -9.69
N ASN A 207 -3.64 6.29 -9.84
CA ASN A 207 -3.33 4.92 -9.49
C ASN A 207 -3.28 4.73 -7.96
N SER A 208 -2.74 5.69 -7.21
CA SER A 208 -2.81 5.67 -5.73
C SER A 208 -4.23 5.77 -5.23
N ALA A 209 -5.09 6.58 -5.87
CA ALA A 209 -6.51 6.62 -5.54
C ALA A 209 -7.19 5.26 -5.76
N TYR A 210 -6.82 4.54 -6.83
CA TYR A 210 -7.28 3.18 -7.05
C TYR A 210 -6.82 2.22 -5.95
N ALA A 211 -5.52 2.24 -5.61
CA ALA A 211 -4.95 1.41 -4.54
C ALA A 211 -5.55 1.68 -3.15
N MET A 212 -6.24 2.80 -2.98
CA MET A 212 -7.01 3.15 -1.78
C MET A 212 -8.52 2.84 -1.90
N GLY A 213 -8.99 2.35 -3.05
CA GLY A 213 -10.42 2.16 -3.31
C GLY A 213 -11.20 3.48 -3.50
N LEU A 214 -10.53 4.55 -3.92
CA LEU A 214 -11.07 5.91 -3.99
C LEU A 214 -11.08 6.50 -5.41
N SER A 215 -10.75 5.73 -6.44
CA SER A 215 -10.58 6.24 -7.80
C SER A 215 -11.84 6.84 -8.43
N GLU A 216 -13.03 6.44 -7.96
CA GLU A 216 -14.31 7.01 -8.42
C GLU A 216 -14.48 8.48 -7.97
N GLU A 217 -13.92 8.83 -6.79
CA GLU A 217 -14.09 10.16 -6.20
C GLU A 217 -12.85 11.03 -6.28
N TYR A 218 -11.64 10.45 -6.37
CA TYR A 218 -10.36 11.14 -6.25
C TYR A 218 -9.38 10.77 -7.37
N GLY A 219 -8.22 11.42 -7.39
CA GLY A 219 -7.06 11.07 -8.19
C GLY A 219 -6.99 11.71 -9.57
N SER A 220 -8.04 12.39 -10.02
CA SER A 220 -8.02 13.13 -11.30
C SER A 220 -8.90 14.37 -11.27
N ILE A 221 -8.58 15.36 -12.10
CA ILE A 221 -9.42 16.55 -12.32
C ILE A 221 -10.47 16.20 -13.37
N THR A 222 -11.58 15.64 -12.91
CA THR A 222 -12.68 15.17 -13.74
C THR A 222 -14.01 15.67 -13.17
N VAL A 223 -14.96 16.02 -14.04
CA VAL A 223 -16.29 16.47 -13.62
C VAL A 223 -16.97 15.37 -12.79
N GLY A 224 -17.48 15.74 -11.63
CA GLY A 224 -18.14 14.83 -10.69
C GLY A 224 -17.25 14.31 -9.57
N LYS A 225 -15.92 14.44 -9.67
CA LYS A 225 -14.99 14.09 -8.58
C LYS A 225 -14.82 15.22 -7.56
N VAL A 226 -14.37 14.83 -6.38
CA VAL A 226 -14.06 15.78 -5.31
C VAL A 226 -12.92 16.70 -5.72
N ALA A 227 -13.06 18.02 -5.50
CA ALA A 227 -12.06 19.03 -5.79
C ALA A 227 -10.91 18.95 -4.76
N ASN A 228 -10.10 17.91 -4.87
CA ASN A 228 -8.91 17.69 -4.05
C ASN A 228 -7.67 17.89 -4.95
N PHE A 229 -7.19 19.12 -5.02
CA PHE A 229 -6.04 19.52 -5.82
C PHE A 229 -5.27 20.67 -5.16
N TYR A 230 -4.07 20.89 -5.61
CA TYR A 230 -3.26 22.08 -5.28
C TYR A 230 -2.90 22.85 -6.55
N ILE A 231 -2.56 24.10 -6.39
CA ILE A 231 -2.10 24.98 -7.47
C ILE A 231 -0.65 25.34 -7.15
N THR A 232 0.23 25.10 -8.12
CA THR A 232 1.65 25.45 -7.96
C THR A 232 1.89 26.93 -8.28
N ASP A 233 2.97 27.48 -7.78
CA ASP A 233 3.59 28.65 -8.38
C ASP A 233 3.85 28.39 -9.88
N PRO A 234 4.04 29.44 -10.72
CA PRO A 234 4.37 29.23 -12.12
C PRO A 234 5.62 28.36 -12.28
N ILE A 235 5.46 27.18 -12.90
CA ILE A 235 6.54 26.25 -13.20
C ILE A 235 6.63 26.06 -14.72
N PRO A 236 7.83 25.75 -15.28
CA PRO A 236 8.02 25.67 -16.73
C PRO A 236 7.29 24.47 -17.35
N SER A 237 7.15 23.37 -16.64
CA SER A 237 6.41 22.16 -17.04
C SER A 237 6.15 21.26 -15.84
N ILE A 238 5.35 20.19 -16.01
CA ILE A 238 5.15 19.17 -14.99
C ILE A 238 6.46 18.45 -14.61
N ASP A 239 7.45 18.41 -15.49
CA ASP A 239 8.76 17.79 -15.23
C ASP A 239 9.53 18.54 -14.14
N PHE A 240 9.18 19.78 -13.86
CA PHE A 240 9.78 20.55 -12.78
C PHE A 240 9.38 20.00 -11.38
N ILE A 241 8.24 19.35 -11.26
CA ILE A 241 7.77 18.77 -9.98
C ILE A 241 8.78 17.79 -9.38
N PRO A 242 9.19 16.71 -10.07
CA PRO A 242 10.22 15.81 -9.56
C PRO A 242 11.63 16.45 -9.53
N TYR A 243 11.92 17.41 -10.39
CA TYR A 243 13.21 18.09 -10.39
C TYR A 243 13.40 18.97 -9.14
N ALA A 244 12.35 19.63 -8.70
CA ALA A 244 12.39 20.56 -7.56
C ALA A 244 12.11 19.84 -6.21
N TYR A 245 12.64 18.65 -5.99
CA TYR A 245 12.30 17.76 -4.87
C TYR A 245 12.46 18.38 -3.46
N THR A 246 13.32 19.37 -3.28
CA THR A 246 13.48 20.10 -2.01
C THR A 246 12.90 21.52 -2.02
N THR A 247 12.49 22.03 -3.20
CA THR A 247 12.01 23.39 -3.33
C THR A 247 10.50 23.44 -3.18
N PRO A 248 9.95 24.27 -2.29
CA PRO A 248 8.52 24.51 -2.25
C PRO A 248 8.03 25.05 -3.60
N ILE A 249 6.92 24.51 -4.11
CA ILE A 249 6.28 24.92 -5.36
C ILE A 249 4.78 25.19 -5.16
N ILE A 250 4.33 25.17 -3.89
CA ILE A 250 2.95 25.40 -3.46
C ILE A 250 2.98 26.51 -2.42
#